data_c325888497c359ded6979e06ab6564e2
#
_entry.id   c325888497c359ded6979e06ab6564e2
#
_cell.length_a   1.000
_cell.length_b   1.000
_cell.length_c   1.000
_cell.angle_alpha   90.00
_cell.angle_beta   90.00
_cell.angle_gamma   90.00
#
_symmetry.space_group_name_H-M   'P 1'
#
loop_
_entity.id
_entity.type
_entity.pdbx_description
1 polymer ?
#
loop_
_entity_poly.entity_id
_entity_poly.type
_entity_poly.pdbx_seq_one_letter_code
_entity_poly.pdbx_strand_id
1 'polypeptide(L)' 'MPFTSEQTTALLQVPYVGKTVIQRLQEVGLDDVHTLANSDATEVLEVIAAHLHSSCWKNSPQAKQSINNVIAWAKQYP' A
#
# COMPACT_ATOMS: atom_id res chain seq x y z
N MET A 1 -12.45 3.54 -4.75
CA MET A 1 -13.11 3.98 -3.51
C MET A 1 -12.12 4.01 -2.37
N PRO A 2 -12.14 5.04 -1.54
CA PRO A 2 -11.20 5.10 -0.42
C PRO A 2 -11.44 3.96 0.58
N PHE A 3 -10.41 3.64 1.33
CA PHE A 3 -10.53 2.62 2.38
C PHE A 3 -11.62 3.00 3.38
N THR A 4 -12.43 2.03 3.73
CA THR A 4 -13.40 2.21 4.82
C THR A 4 -12.67 2.15 6.17
N SER A 5 -13.38 2.54 7.25
CA SER A 5 -12.82 2.42 8.59
C SER A 5 -12.43 0.98 8.93
N GLU A 6 -13.25 0.02 8.53
CA GLU A 6 -12.96 -1.39 8.74
C GLU A 6 -11.71 -1.83 7.97
N GLN A 7 -11.59 -1.39 6.72
CA GLN A 7 -10.43 -1.73 5.90
C GLN A 7 -9.15 -1.12 6.47
N THR A 8 -9.22 0.13 6.92
CA THR A 8 -8.08 0.79 7.56
C THR A 8 -7.65 0.05 8.81
N THR A 9 -8.61 -0.33 9.65
CA THR A 9 -8.32 -1.09 10.87
C THR A 9 -7.67 -2.43 10.54
N ALA A 10 -8.19 -3.14 9.53
CA ALA A 10 -7.63 -4.41 9.10
C ALA A 10 -6.20 -4.24 8.58
N LEU A 11 -5.96 -3.19 7.79
CA LEU A 11 -4.61 -2.92 7.27
C LEU A 11 -3.61 -2.64 8.38
N LEU A 12 -4.02 -1.97 9.45
CA LEU A 12 -3.12 -1.70 10.57
C LEU A 12 -2.69 -2.96 11.31
N GLN A 13 -3.41 -4.06 11.13
CA GLN A 13 -3.05 -5.37 11.69
C GLN A 13 -2.08 -6.14 10.81
N VAL A 14 -1.88 -5.71 9.57
CA VAL A 14 -0.97 -6.38 8.64
C VAL A 14 0.47 -6.06 9.02
N PRO A 15 1.37 -7.06 9.08
CA PRO A 15 2.78 -6.80 9.41
C PRO A 15 3.40 -5.78 8.46
N TYR A 16 4.24 -4.91 9.00
CA TYR A 16 4.95 -3.84 8.30
C TYR A 16 4.05 -2.74 7.73
N VAL A 17 2.75 -2.80 7.97
CA VAL A 17 1.81 -1.76 7.51
C VAL A 17 1.44 -0.85 8.67
N GLY A 18 1.73 0.42 8.54
CA GLY A 18 1.37 1.43 9.52
C GLY A 18 0.59 2.57 8.87
N LYS A 19 0.28 3.60 9.66
CA LYS A 19 -0.45 4.76 9.18
C LYS A 19 0.23 5.43 7.98
N THR A 20 1.55 5.47 7.99
CA THR A 20 2.31 6.10 6.91
C THR A 20 2.07 5.39 5.57
N VAL A 21 2.10 4.06 5.58
CA VAL A 21 1.85 3.28 4.36
C VAL A 21 0.45 3.57 3.82
N ILE A 22 -0.54 3.53 4.69
CA ILE A 22 -1.93 3.81 4.32
C ILE A 22 -2.07 5.21 3.75
N GLN A 23 -1.44 6.20 4.40
CA GLN A 23 -1.47 7.58 3.94
C GLN A 23 -0.86 7.73 2.56
N ARG A 24 0.29 7.09 2.30
CA ARG A 24 0.93 7.14 0.98
C ARG A 24 0.06 6.55 -0.10
N LEU A 25 -0.61 5.44 0.19
CA LEU A 25 -1.54 4.82 -0.76
C LEU A 25 -2.71 5.76 -1.06
N GLN A 26 -3.24 6.44 -0.05
CA GLN A 26 -4.33 7.39 -0.22
C GLN A 26 -3.89 8.59 -1.08
N GLU A 27 -2.67 9.08 -0.87
CA GLU A 27 -2.15 10.24 -1.60
C GLU A 27 -2.00 9.97 -3.09
N VAL A 28 -1.71 8.73 -3.47
CA VAL A 28 -1.52 8.37 -4.88
C VAL A 28 -2.78 7.72 -5.49
N GLY A 29 -3.88 7.71 -4.77
CA GLY A 29 -5.14 7.17 -5.28
C GLY A 29 -5.21 5.65 -5.31
N LEU A 30 -4.35 4.96 -4.59
CA LEU A 30 -4.32 3.50 -4.50
C LEU A 30 -4.99 3.00 -3.21
N ASP A 31 -6.02 3.69 -2.78
CA ASP A 31 -6.74 3.40 -1.54
C ASP A 31 -8.00 2.57 -1.80
N ASP A 32 -7.92 1.65 -2.76
CA ASP A 32 -9.01 0.77 -3.15
C ASP A 32 -8.52 -0.67 -3.15
N VAL A 33 -9.25 -1.54 -2.45
CA VAL A 33 -8.91 -2.95 -2.33
C VAL A 33 -8.83 -3.63 -3.71
N HIS A 34 -9.78 -3.35 -4.59
CA HIS A 34 -9.78 -3.93 -5.94
C HIS A 34 -8.56 -3.50 -6.75
N THR A 35 -8.24 -2.23 -6.70
CA THR A 35 -7.08 -1.69 -7.42
C THR A 35 -5.80 -2.32 -6.89
N LEU A 36 -5.65 -2.41 -5.57
CA LEU A 36 -4.47 -3.02 -4.96
C LEU A 36 -4.36 -4.50 -5.29
N ALA A 37 -5.48 -5.22 -5.29
CA ALA A 37 -5.48 -6.66 -5.61
C ALA A 37 -5.00 -6.93 -7.03
N ASN A 38 -5.18 -5.97 -7.93
CA ASN A 38 -4.77 -6.08 -9.34
C ASN A 38 -3.45 -5.34 -9.64
N SER A 39 -2.80 -4.80 -8.60
CA SER A 39 -1.57 -4.03 -8.77
C SER A 39 -0.34 -4.91 -8.53
N ASP A 40 0.77 -4.48 -9.11
CA ASP A 40 2.08 -5.07 -8.87
C ASP A 40 2.79 -4.23 -7.80
N ALA A 41 3.41 -4.90 -6.85
CA ALA A 41 4.15 -4.24 -5.77
C ALA A 41 5.21 -3.28 -6.30
N THR A 42 5.92 -3.67 -7.36
CA THR A 42 6.93 -2.81 -7.98
C THR A 42 6.31 -1.52 -8.52
N GLU A 43 5.18 -1.63 -9.20
CA GLU A 43 4.47 -0.46 -9.74
C GLU A 43 4.00 0.47 -8.63
N VAL A 44 3.44 -0.09 -7.56
CA VAL A 44 2.97 0.70 -6.42
C VAL A 44 4.13 1.45 -5.79
N LEU A 45 5.26 0.78 -5.60
CA LEU A 45 6.45 1.40 -5.03
C LEU A 45 6.97 2.54 -5.91
N GLU A 46 6.97 2.35 -7.23
CA GLU A 46 7.40 3.38 -8.17
C GLU A 46 6.48 4.60 -8.14
N VAL A 47 5.17 4.38 -8.09
CA VAL A 47 4.19 5.46 -8.01
C VAL A 47 4.40 6.27 -6.73
N ILE A 48 4.57 5.61 -5.60
CA ILE A 48 4.80 6.30 -4.33
C ILE A 48 6.13 7.05 -4.36
N ALA A 49 7.19 6.43 -4.86
CA ALA A 49 8.50 7.06 -4.93
C ALA A 49 8.46 8.31 -5.82
N ALA A 50 7.75 8.25 -6.94
CA ALA A 50 7.57 9.40 -7.83
C ALA A 50 6.79 10.52 -7.14
N HIS A 51 5.74 10.18 -6.40
CA HIS A 51 4.95 11.14 -5.65
C HIS A 51 5.79 11.87 -4.60
N LEU A 52 6.69 11.14 -3.93
CA LEU A 52 7.55 11.70 -2.89
C LEU A 52 8.84 12.31 -3.44
N HIS A 53 9.08 12.22 -4.74
CA HIS A 53 10.33 12.64 -5.39
C HIS A 53 11.54 12.03 -4.70
N SER A 54 11.42 10.74 -4.30
CA SER A 54 12.47 10.06 -3.56
C SER A 54 12.50 8.58 -3.93
N SER A 55 13.71 8.07 -4.20
CA SER A 55 13.89 6.65 -4.48
C SER A 55 13.98 5.80 -3.21
N CYS A 56 13.96 6.42 -2.03
CA CYS A 56 14.08 5.70 -0.76
C CYS A 56 13.02 4.61 -0.61
N TRP A 57 11.79 4.89 -1.01
CA TRP A 57 10.69 3.93 -0.91
C TRP A 57 10.93 2.69 -1.75
N LYS A 58 11.31 2.86 -3.00
CA LYS A 58 11.47 1.69 -3.89
C LYS A 58 12.73 0.90 -3.58
N ASN A 59 13.69 1.50 -2.87
CA ASN A 59 14.93 0.82 -2.48
C ASN A 59 14.91 0.29 -1.05
N SER A 60 13.83 0.55 -0.29
CA SER A 60 13.72 0.10 1.09
C SER A 60 13.16 -1.33 1.14
N PRO A 61 13.88 -2.28 1.77
CA PRO A 61 13.33 -3.62 1.95
C PRO A 61 12.03 -3.63 2.78
N GLN A 62 11.93 -2.75 3.77
CA GLN A 62 10.73 -2.64 4.60
C GLN A 62 9.54 -2.12 3.81
N ALA A 63 9.76 -1.14 2.95
CA ALA A 63 8.70 -0.61 2.09
C ALA A 63 8.22 -1.69 1.11
N LYS A 64 9.14 -2.43 0.51
CA LYS A 64 8.79 -3.55 -0.37
C LYS A 64 7.96 -4.59 0.36
N GLN A 65 8.36 -4.95 1.56
CA GLN A 65 7.64 -5.93 2.35
C GLN A 65 6.24 -5.43 2.72
N SER A 66 6.12 -4.15 3.12
CA SER A 66 4.83 -3.59 3.49
C SER A 66 3.88 -3.57 2.29
N ILE A 67 4.35 -3.16 1.12
CA ILE A 67 3.50 -3.12 -0.08
C ILE A 67 3.12 -4.52 -0.53
N ASN A 68 4.05 -5.49 -0.49
CA ASN A 68 3.72 -6.89 -0.78
C ASN A 68 2.64 -7.41 0.15
N ASN A 69 2.75 -7.08 1.44
CA ASN A 69 1.76 -7.49 2.43
C ASN A 69 0.39 -6.84 2.19
N VAL A 70 0.38 -5.57 1.81
CA VAL A 70 -0.86 -4.85 1.48
C VAL A 70 -1.57 -5.51 0.30
N ILE A 71 -0.82 -5.80 -0.76
CA ILE A 71 -1.39 -6.42 -1.96
C ILE A 71 -1.90 -7.83 -1.64
N ALA A 72 -1.15 -8.61 -0.89
CA ALA A 72 -1.58 -9.94 -0.47
C ALA A 72 -2.86 -9.86 0.36
N TRP A 73 -2.94 -8.89 1.28
CA TRP A 73 -4.14 -8.64 2.07
C TRP A 73 -5.33 -8.30 1.16
N ALA A 74 -5.12 -7.44 0.18
CA ALA A 74 -6.17 -7.00 -0.73
C ALA A 74 -6.71 -8.17 -1.56
N LYS A 75 -5.83 -9.09 -1.99
CA LYS A 75 -6.24 -10.26 -2.76
C LYS A 75 -7.07 -11.24 -1.94
N GLN A 76 -6.88 -11.27 -0.63
CA GLN A 76 -7.60 -12.16 0.27
C GLN A 76 -8.83 -11.50 0.89
N TYR A 77 -8.97 -10.20 0.75
CA TYR A 77 -10.07 -9.46 1.36
C TYR A 77 -11.37 -9.77 0.62
N PRO A 78 -12.44 -10.17 1.35
CA PRO A 78 -13.71 -10.54 0.74
C PRO A 78 -14.48 -9.37 0.12
#